data_855f92ca23e179ea7bc1642b6a985109
#
_entry.id   855f92ca23e179ea7bc1642b6a985109
#
_cell.length_a   1.000
_cell.length_b   1.000
_cell.length_c   1.000
_cell.angle_alpha   90.00
_cell.angle_beta   90.00
_cell.angle_gamma   90.00
#
_symmetry.space_group_name_H-M   'P 1'
#
loop_
_entity.id
_entity.type
_entity.pdbx_description
1 polymer ?
#
loop_
_entity_poly.entity_id
_entity_poly.type
_entity_poly.pdbx_seq_one_letter_code
_entity_poly.pdbx_strand_id
1 'polypeptide(L)'
;MMKKIMLAAVVALGSTAAFADRDAGCGIGSQVWAGQSGKVAKILAATTNGLFANQLFGITFGTLGCSGTGTVTAQVVTFTNENAESLARDMAVGEGESLNVLAELLKIEANDKARFFAVSKQNFGKIYAAENQTSLDVLASLQSVMANDEVLKEYV
;
A
#
# COMPACT_ATOMS: atom_id res chain seq x y z
N MET A 1 -46.36 -21.11 34.99
CA MET A 1 -44.88 -20.88 35.07
C MET A 1 -44.27 -21.15 33.72
N MET A 2 -44.06 -20.14 32.90
CA MET A 2 -43.46 -20.26 31.56
C MET A 2 -41.95 -20.01 31.67
N LYS A 3 -41.15 -21.07 31.47
CA LYS A 3 -39.69 -20.95 31.41
C LYS A 3 -39.27 -20.31 30.11
N LYS A 4 -38.74 -19.09 30.17
CA LYS A 4 -38.12 -18.41 29.03
C LYS A 4 -36.77 -19.07 28.75
N ILE A 5 -36.67 -19.78 27.66
CA ILE A 5 -35.42 -20.32 27.13
C ILE A 5 -34.76 -19.16 26.36
N MET A 6 -33.73 -18.55 26.91
CA MET A 6 -32.86 -17.64 26.18
C MET A 6 -31.92 -18.47 25.29
N LEU A 7 -32.12 -18.41 24.00
CA LEU A 7 -31.20 -18.97 23.02
C LEU A 7 -30.07 -17.98 22.80
N ALA A 8 -28.94 -18.21 23.44
CA ALA A 8 -27.72 -17.43 23.18
C ALA A 8 -27.12 -17.94 21.86
N ALA A 9 -27.30 -17.17 20.80
CA ALA A 9 -26.61 -17.39 19.53
C ALA A 9 -25.15 -16.96 19.72
N VAL A 10 -24.25 -17.92 19.92
CA VAL A 10 -22.81 -17.70 19.83
C VAL A 10 -22.48 -17.56 18.36
N VAL A 11 -22.33 -16.32 17.91
CA VAL A 11 -21.73 -16.02 16.61
C VAL A 11 -20.22 -16.29 16.73
N ALA A 12 -19.80 -17.49 16.35
CA ALA A 12 -18.42 -17.79 16.13
C ALA A 12 -17.93 -16.96 14.94
N LEU A 13 -17.29 -15.83 15.21
CA LEU A 13 -16.48 -15.08 14.24
C LEU A 13 -15.27 -15.95 13.90
N GLY A 14 -15.46 -16.88 12.97
CA GLY A 14 -14.37 -17.59 12.33
C GLY A 14 -13.55 -16.58 11.57
N SER A 15 -12.37 -16.25 12.09
CA SER A 15 -11.35 -15.49 11.36
C SER A 15 -10.90 -16.35 10.17
N THR A 16 -11.62 -16.27 9.05
CA THR A 16 -11.10 -16.80 7.80
C THR A 16 -9.93 -15.90 7.43
N ALA A 17 -8.71 -16.41 7.53
CA ALA A 17 -7.55 -15.78 6.95
C ALA A 17 -7.82 -15.65 5.45
N ALA A 18 -8.24 -14.46 5.02
CA ALA A 18 -8.41 -14.15 3.62
C ALA A 18 -7.03 -14.04 3.02
N PHE A 19 -6.57 -15.09 2.36
CA PHE A 19 -5.34 -15.06 1.58
C PHE A 19 -5.57 -14.19 0.35
N ALA A 20 -4.69 -13.22 0.13
CA ALA A 20 -4.69 -12.43 -1.09
C ALA A 20 -4.56 -13.37 -2.30
N ASP A 21 -5.49 -13.28 -3.25
CA ASP A 21 -5.38 -14.00 -4.52
C ASP A 21 -4.30 -13.34 -5.37
N ARG A 22 -3.36 -14.14 -5.89
CA ARG A 22 -2.25 -13.64 -6.73
C ARG A 22 -2.70 -12.81 -7.92
N ASP A 23 -3.88 -13.10 -8.46
CA ASP A 23 -4.39 -12.46 -9.67
C ASP A 23 -5.25 -11.22 -9.37
N ALA A 24 -5.84 -11.15 -8.18
CA ALA A 24 -6.72 -10.05 -7.77
C ALA A 24 -6.08 -9.08 -6.77
N GLY A 25 -4.94 -9.46 -6.19
CA GLY A 25 -4.29 -8.70 -5.12
C GLY A 25 -5.01 -8.83 -3.78
N CYS A 26 -4.69 -7.95 -2.84
CA CYS A 26 -5.33 -7.85 -1.54
C CYS A 26 -6.24 -6.62 -1.47
N GLY A 27 -7.19 -6.59 -0.52
CA GLY A 27 -8.14 -5.50 -0.38
C GLY A 27 -9.56 -5.99 -0.09
N ILE A 28 -10.50 -5.07 0.00
CA ILE A 28 -11.92 -5.38 0.24
C ILE A 28 -12.46 -6.33 -0.85
N GLY A 29 -12.09 -6.11 -2.10
CA GLY A 29 -12.53 -6.96 -3.21
C GLY A 29 -12.12 -8.40 -3.04
N SER A 30 -10.90 -8.66 -2.61
CA SER A 30 -10.42 -10.03 -2.35
C SER A 30 -11.15 -10.69 -1.19
N GLN A 31 -11.66 -9.94 -0.22
CA GLN A 31 -12.48 -10.48 0.87
C GLN A 31 -13.92 -10.74 0.44
N VAL A 32 -14.53 -9.81 -0.29
CA VAL A 32 -15.93 -9.93 -0.76
C VAL A 32 -16.09 -11.10 -1.73
N TRP A 33 -15.09 -11.30 -2.59
CA TRP A 33 -15.10 -12.35 -3.61
C TRP A 33 -14.30 -13.60 -3.18
N ALA A 34 -13.94 -13.69 -1.91
CA ALA A 34 -13.22 -14.85 -1.36
C ALA A 34 -13.98 -16.15 -1.60
N GLY A 35 -13.29 -17.17 -2.09
CA GLY A 35 -13.89 -18.48 -2.38
C GLY A 35 -14.64 -18.57 -3.71
N GLN A 36 -14.78 -17.48 -4.46
CA GLN A 36 -15.33 -17.52 -5.81
C GLN A 36 -14.22 -17.73 -6.84
N SER A 37 -14.35 -18.74 -7.67
CA SER A 37 -13.39 -19.05 -8.74
C SER A 37 -13.91 -18.57 -10.09
N GLY A 38 -12.98 -18.10 -10.94
CA GLY A 38 -13.30 -17.69 -12.31
C GLY A 38 -12.81 -16.28 -12.64
N LYS A 39 -12.63 -16.04 -13.95
CA LYS A 39 -12.07 -14.75 -14.44
C LYS A 39 -12.92 -13.54 -14.04
N VAL A 40 -14.25 -13.69 -14.04
CA VAL A 40 -15.17 -12.59 -13.69
C VAL A 40 -15.03 -12.20 -12.22
N ALA A 41 -14.98 -13.17 -11.30
CA ALA A 41 -14.80 -12.91 -9.88
C ALA A 41 -13.45 -12.22 -9.60
N LYS A 42 -12.39 -12.64 -10.28
CA LYS A 42 -11.05 -12.03 -10.16
C LYS A 42 -11.02 -10.59 -10.69
N ILE A 43 -11.66 -10.32 -11.83
CA ILE A 43 -11.77 -8.96 -12.38
C ILE A 43 -12.54 -8.06 -11.40
N LEU A 44 -13.67 -8.52 -10.87
CA LEU A 44 -14.46 -7.78 -9.89
C LEU A 44 -13.69 -7.54 -8.60
N ALA A 45 -12.96 -8.54 -8.11
CA ALA A 45 -12.10 -8.39 -6.93
C ALA A 45 -10.99 -7.35 -7.17
N ALA A 46 -10.28 -7.43 -8.28
CA ALA A 46 -9.23 -6.49 -8.64
C ALA A 46 -9.77 -5.06 -8.80
N THR A 47 -10.90 -4.90 -9.49
CA THR A 47 -11.56 -3.59 -9.65
C THR A 47 -11.98 -3.02 -8.31
N THR A 48 -12.60 -3.83 -7.44
CA THR A 48 -13.02 -3.40 -6.10
C THR A 48 -11.82 -3.05 -5.22
N ASN A 49 -10.71 -3.77 -5.35
CA ASN A 49 -9.47 -3.45 -4.63
C ASN A 49 -8.90 -2.08 -5.03
N GLY A 50 -9.01 -1.71 -6.30
CA GLY A 50 -8.59 -0.40 -6.79
C GLY A 50 -9.50 0.77 -6.39
N LEU A 51 -10.76 0.50 -6.01
CA LEU A 51 -11.69 1.56 -5.63
C LEU A 51 -11.33 2.16 -4.27
N PHE A 52 -11.37 3.50 -4.18
CA PHE A 52 -11.11 4.26 -2.94
C PHE A 52 -9.76 3.94 -2.28
N ALA A 53 -8.77 3.53 -3.06
CA ALA A 53 -7.44 3.17 -2.58
C ALA A 53 -7.44 2.11 -1.44
N ASN A 54 -8.48 1.26 -1.36
CA ASN A 54 -8.59 0.30 -0.26
C ASN A 54 -7.48 -0.76 -0.25
N GLN A 55 -6.97 -1.14 -1.41
CA GLN A 55 -5.80 -2.01 -1.50
C GLN A 55 -4.57 -1.34 -0.89
N LEU A 56 -4.33 -0.08 -1.23
CA LEU A 56 -3.21 0.69 -0.71
C LEU A 56 -3.35 0.90 0.81
N PHE A 57 -4.56 1.21 1.28
CA PHE A 57 -4.86 1.28 2.71
C PHE A 57 -4.58 -0.08 3.39
N GLY A 58 -5.03 -1.18 2.79
CA GLY A 58 -4.79 -2.53 3.31
C GLY A 58 -3.31 -2.86 3.42
N ILE A 59 -2.49 -2.52 2.42
CA ILE A 59 -1.03 -2.70 2.42
C ILE A 59 -0.39 -1.84 3.50
N THR A 60 -0.77 -0.56 3.61
CA THR A 60 -0.21 0.38 4.59
C THR A 60 -0.43 -0.06 6.04
N PHE A 61 -1.63 -0.56 6.34
CA PHE A 61 -2.02 -0.93 7.71
C PHE A 61 -1.97 -2.44 7.99
N GLY A 62 -1.56 -3.26 7.03
CA GLY A 62 -1.55 -4.72 7.16
C GLY A 62 -2.94 -5.31 7.39
N THR A 63 -3.97 -4.70 6.80
CA THR A 63 -5.38 -5.08 6.95
C THR A 63 -5.97 -5.59 5.64
N LEU A 64 -7.25 -5.95 5.61
CA LEU A 64 -7.98 -6.36 4.40
C LEU A 64 -7.33 -7.54 3.65
N GLY A 65 -6.64 -8.43 4.38
CA GLY A 65 -5.93 -9.57 3.79
C GLY A 65 -4.62 -9.20 3.09
N CYS A 66 -4.16 -7.95 3.22
CA CYS A 66 -2.83 -7.54 2.80
C CYS A 66 -1.82 -7.91 3.88
N SER A 67 -0.75 -8.59 3.50
CA SER A 67 0.37 -8.78 4.41
C SER A 67 1.03 -7.42 4.63
N GLY A 68 1.06 -6.95 5.87
CA GLY A 68 1.68 -5.68 6.26
C GLY A 68 3.22 -5.72 6.24
N THR A 69 3.78 -6.44 5.28
CA THR A 69 5.23 -6.48 5.03
C THR A 69 5.69 -5.34 4.12
N GLY A 70 4.75 -4.53 3.63
CA GLY A 70 5.08 -3.35 2.84
C GLY A 70 5.77 -2.29 3.71
N THR A 71 6.76 -1.62 3.13
CA THR A 71 7.51 -0.52 3.75
C THR A 71 6.68 0.72 4.00
N VAL A 72 5.48 0.81 3.40
CA VAL A 72 4.57 1.94 3.59
C VAL A 72 3.79 1.78 4.90
N THR A 73 4.28 2.41 5.95
CA THR A 73 3.63 2.48 7.26
C THR A 73 2.77 3.74 7.40
N ALA A 74 1.94 3.81 8.44
CA ALA A 74 1.19 5.02 8.77
C ALA A 74 2.12 6.24 8.93
N GLN A 75 3.34 6.04 9.44
CA GLN A 75 4.33 7.10 9.59
C GLN A 75 4.80 7.63 8.23
N VAL A 76 5.07 6.75 7.26
CA VAL A 76 5.45 7.13 5.89
C VAL A 76 4.35 7.96 5.25
N VAL A 77 3.08 7.54 5.38
CA VAL A 77 1.93 8.28 4.83
C VAL A 77 1.79 9.66 5.47
N THR A 78 1.85 9.73 6.80
CA THR A 78 1.76 11.00 7.54
C THR A 78 2.89 11.94 7.14
N PHE A 79 4.13 11.45 7.16
CA PHE A 79 5.30 12.23 6.75
C PHE A 79 5.16 12.77 5.32
N THR A 80 4.77 11.91 4.36
CA THR A 80 4.60 12.29 2.96
C THR A 80 3.52 13.36 2.79
N ASN A 81 2.43 13.25 3.57
CA ASN A 81 1.35 14.24 3.53
C ASN A 81 1.78 15.60 4.10
N GLU A 82 2.45 15.59 5.25
CA GLU A 82 2.88 16.81 5.93
C GLU A 82 4.03 17.52 5.21
N ASN A 83 4.82 16.81 4.42
CA ASN A 83 6.01 17.31 3.73
C ASN A 83 5.88 17.26 2.19
N ALA A 84 4.67 17.22 1.65
CA ALA A 84 4.42 16.96 0.23
C ALA A 84 5.21 17.88 -0.72
N GLU A 85 5.22 19.19 -0.46
CA GLU A 85 5.94 20.18 -1.28
C GLU A 85 7.46 20.01 -1.21
N SER A 86 8.00 19.82 0.00
CA SER A 86 9.44 19.65 0.22
C SER A 86 9.91 18.35 -0.42
N LEU A 87 9.15 17.28 -0.25
CA LEU A 87 9.44 15.97 -0.80
C LEU A 87 9.41 15.97 -2.33
N ALA A 88 8.41 16.64 -2.94
CA ALA A 88 8.35 16.78 -4.39
C ALA A 88 9.57 17.52 -4.95
N ARG A 89 9.98 18.61 -4.30
CA ARG A 89 11.17 19.37 -4.68
C ARG A 89 12.44 18.53 -4.54
N ASP A 90 12.60 17.85 -3.40
CA ASP A 90 13.78 17.04 -3.11
C ASP A 90 13.89 15.86 -4.09
N MET A 91 12.77 15.20 -4.43
CA MET A 91 12.74 14.15 -5.45
C MET A 91 13.10 14.67 -6.84
N ALA A 92 12.60 15.84 -7.22
CA ALA A 92 12.92 16.45 -8.50
C ALA A 92 14.42 16.81 -8.63
N VAL A 93 15.02 17.25 -7.52
CA VAL A 93 16.46 17.57 -7.46
C VAL A 93 17.32 16.29 -7.29
N GLY A 94 16.78 15.27 -6.62
CA GLY A 94 17.46 14.01 -6.29
C GLY A 94 18.34 14.13 -5.05
N GLU A 95 18.06 15.11 -4.19
CA GLU A 95 18.69 15.30 -2.90
C GLU A 95 17.82 16.19 -2.01
N GLY A 96 17.97 16.10 -0.70
CA GLY A 96 17.27 16.94 0.27
C GLY A 96 16.93 16.20 1.54
N GLU A 97 16.56 16.96 2.55
CA GLU A 97 16.29 16.42 3.89
C GLU A 97 15.01 15.55 3.89
N SER A 98 13.93 16.03 3.24
CA SER A 98 12.68 15.29 3.19
C SER A 98 12.84 13.96 2.46
N LEU A 99 13.62 13.93 1.38
CA LEU A 99 13.92 12.70 0.65
C LEU A 99 14.80 11.75 1.47
N ASN A 100 15.74 12.27 2.25
CA ASN A 100 16.56 11.46 3.15
C ASN A 100 15.73 10.86 4.29
N VAL A 101 14.85 11.64 4.91
CA VAL A 101 13.93 11.15 5.96
C VAL A 101 12.98 10.08 5.41
N LEU A 102 12.45 10.28 4.20
CA LEU A 102 11.63 9.25 3.55
C LEU A 102 12.42 7.95 3.35
N ALA A 103 13.67 8.02 2.91
CA ALA A 103 14.53 6.84 2.77
C ALA A 103 14.72 6.10 4.11
N GLU A 104 14.87 6.82 5.21
CA GLU A 104 14.98 6.23 6.55
C GLU A 104 13.67 5.58 7.00
N LEU A 105 12.54 6.23 6.77
CA LEU A 105 11.22 5.68 7.08
C LEU A 105 10.91 4.41 6.26
N LEU A 106 11.39 4.35 5.03
CA LEU A 106 11.32 3.17 4.16
C LEU A 106 12.40 2.12 4.51
N LYS A 107 13.25 2.40 5.50
CA LYS A 107 14.35 1.54 5.97
C LYS A 107 15.38 1.22 4.88
N ILE A 108 15.59 2.15 3.96
CA ILE A 108 16.61 2.01 2.93
C ILE A 108 17.99 2.13 3.57
N GLU A 109 18.85 1.16 3.33
CA GLU A 109 20.20 1.14 3.88
C GLU A 109 21.05 2.30 3.36
N ALA A 110 22.02 2.73 4.16
CA ALA A 110 22.87 3.89 3.83
C ALA A 110 23.56 3.77 2.45
N ASN A 111 23.96 2.54 2.08
CA ASN A 111 24.62 2.27 0.81
C ASN A 111 23.69 2.43 -0.40
N ASP A 112 22.36 2.25 -0.19
CA ASP A 112 21.35 2.26 -1.25
C ASP A 112 20.61 3.59 -1.36
N LYS A 113 20.81 4.50 -0.39
CA LYS A 113 20.18 5.83 -0.42
C LYS A 113 20.52 6.62 -1.69
N ALA A 114 21.76 6.59 -2.13
CA ALA A 114 22.18 7.25 -3.36
C ALA A 114 21.44 6.72 -4.59
N ARG A 115 21.21 5.38 -4.63
CA ARG A 115 20.39 4.75 -5.68
C ARG A 115 18.94 5.19 -5.60
N PHE A 116 18.36 5.19 -4.40
CA PHE A 116 16.99 5.66 -4.17
C PHE A 116 16.79 7.11 -4.65
N PHE A 117 17.70 8.00 -4.31
CA PHE A 117 17.64 9.41 -4.73
C PHE A 117 17.72 9.55 -6.26
N ALA A 118 18.64 8.82 -6.89
CA ALA A 118 18.80 8.84 -8.34
C ALA A 118 17.55 8.28 -9.06
N VAL A 119 17.01 7.17 -8.58
CA VAL A 119 15.81 6.53 -9.15
C VAL A 119 14.57 7.41 -8.96
N SER A 120 14.40 8.03 -7.80
CA SER A 120 13.32 8.98 -7.52
C SER A 120 13.36 10.17 -8.49
N LYS A 121 14.53 10.78 -8.67
CA LYS A 121 14.74 11.86 -9.64
C LYS A 121 14.44 11.45 -11.08
N GLN A 122 15.00 10.33 -11.53
CA GLN A 122 14.82 9.85 -12.90
C GLN A 122 13.37 9.54 -13.24
N ASN A 123 12.59 9.15 -12.24
CA ASN A 123 11.18 8.80 -12.41
C ASN A 123 10.23 9.83 -11.81
N PHE A 124 10.69 11.05 -11.51
CA PHE A 124 9.88 12.09 -10.90
C PHE A 124 8.53 12.30 -11.61
N GLY A 125 8.55 12.41 -12.94
CA GLY A 125 7.33 12.59 -13.74
C GLY A 125 6.38 11.38 -13.75
N LYS A 126 6.83 10.19 -13.32
CA LYS A 126 5.94 9.04 -13.10
C LYS A 126 5.38 9.04 -11.68
N ILE A 127 6.20 9.46 -10.70
CA ILE A 127 5.82 9.52 -9.29
C ILE A 127 4.81 10.65 -9.08
N TYR A 128 5.00 11.79 -9.73
CA TYR A 128 4.13 12.97 -9.70
C TYR A 128 3.45 13.19 -11.05
N ALA A 129 2.69 12.20 -11.53
CA ALA A 129 2.09 12.22 -12.87
C ALA A 129 0.83 13.09 -12.99
N ALA A 130 0.14 13.40 -11.89
CA ALA A 130 -1.11 14.17 -11.88
C ALA A 130 -1.08 15.33 -10.88
N GLU A 131 -1.78 16.43 -11.20
CA GLU A 131 -1.79 17.66 -10.38
C GLU A 131 -2.46 17.50 -9.01
N ASN A 132 -3.37 16.54 -8.84
CA ASN A 132 -4.15 16.34 -7.61
C ASN A 132 -3.89 14.96 -6.99
N GLN A 133 -2.64 14.51 -7.00
CA GLN A 133 -2.28 13.25 -6.36
C GLN A 133 -2.32 13.36 -4.83
N THR A 134 -2.88 12.33 -4.21
CA THR A 134 -2.76 12.15 -2.76
C THR A 134 -1.37 11.61 -2.40
N SER A 135 -0.97 11.74 -1.14
CA SER A 135 0.27 11.13 -0.64
C SER A 135 0.32 9.61 -0.87
N LEU A 136 -0.84 8.96 -0.84
CA LEU A 136 -0.96 7.54 -1.13
C LEU A 136 -0.69 7.21 -2.60
N ASP A 137 -1.15 8.06 -3.53
CA ASP A 137 -0.88 7.89 -4.96
C ASP A 137 0.60 8.07 -5.27
N VAL A 138 1.23 9.06 -4.64
CA VAL A 138 2.68 9.31 -4.75
C VAL A 138 3.47 8.10 -4.23
N LEU A 139 3.11 7.58 -3.07
CA LEU A 139 3.77 6.41 -2.48
C LEU A 139 3.57 5.14 -3.31
N ALA A 140 2.37 4.92 -3.87
CA ALA A 140 2.11 3.79 -4.74
C ALA A 140 2.94 3.86 -6.03
N SER A 141 3.04 5.06 -6.62
CA SER A 141 3.86 5.29 -7.80
C SER A 141 5.35 5.09 -7.50
N LEU A 142 5.82 5.57 -6.34
CA LEU A 142 7.18 5.37 -5.87
C LEU A 142 7.48 3.88 -5.66
N GLN A 143 6.60 3.14 -4.98
CA GLN A 143 6.75 1.69 -4.82
C GLN A 143 6.81 0.96 -6.16
N SER A 144 5.97 1.33 -7.12
CA SER A 144 6.01 0.75 -8.47
C SER A 144 7.35 1.01 -9.16
N VAL A 145 7.91 2.20 -8.98
CA VAL A 145 9.25 2.55 -9.51
C VAL A 145 10.34 1.73 -8.82
N MET A 146 10.29 1.62 -7.50
CA MET A 146 11.26 0.84 -6.71
C MET A 146 11.21 -0.65 -7.06
N ALA A 147 10.02 -1.22 -7.22
CA ALA A 147 9.83 -2.62 -7.60
C ALA A 147 10.48 -3.00 -8.95
N ASN A 148 10.66 -2.02 -9.84
CA ASN A 148 11.31 -2.21 -11.13
C ASN A 148 12.84 -1.94 -11.11
N ASP A 149 13.40 -1.59 -9.96
CA ASP A 149 14.82 -1.37 -9.77
C ASP A 149 15.48 -2.58 -9.11
N GLU A 150 16.63 -3.03 -9.63
CA GLU A 150 17.27 -4.26 -9.17
C GLU A 150 17.71 -4.22 -7.70
N VAL A 151 18.04 -3.05 -7.18
CA VAL A 151 18.45 -2.85 -5.79
C VAL A 151 17.23 -2.54 -4.91
N LEU A 152 16.40 -1.59 -5.34
CA LEU A 152 15.32 -1.06 -4.50
C LEU A 152 14.12 -1.99 -4.36
N LYS A 153 13.98 -3.00 -5.20
CA LYS A 153 12.90 -4.02 -5.09
C LYS A 153 12.91 -4.79 -3.78
N GLU A 154 14.04 -4.79 -3.06
CA GLU A 154 14.15 -5.46 -1.76
C GLU A 154 13.43 -4.70 -0.63
N TYR A 155 13.12 -3.42 -0.87
CA TYR A 155 12.47 -2.51 0.08
C TYR A 155 10.95 -2.34 -0.16
N VAL A 156 10.34 -3.16 -1.05
CA VAL A 156 8.93 -3.00 -1.46
C VAL A 156 8.04 -4.16 -1.00
#